data_acf925a1723bd2d132e4033359812197
#
_entry.id   acf925a1723bd2d132e4033359812197
#
_cell.length_a   1.000
_cell.length_b   1.000
_cell.length_c   1.000
_cell.angle_alpha   90.00
_cell.angle_beta   90.00
_cell.angle_gamma   90.00
#
_symmetry.space_group_name_H-M   'P 1'
#
loop_
_entity.id
_entity.type
_entity.pdbx_description
1 polymer ?
#
loop_
_entity_poly.entity_id
_entity_poly.type
_entity_poly.pdbx_seq_one_letter_code
_entity_poly.pdbx_strand_id
1 'polypeptide(L)'
;MPSPPDQHGSVAVVVVTHNRKDYLAALLSSLLAQTRRPDAIYVVDNASTDGTADLLGDRFAEEPLIRHLRLDVNSGGSGGFYAGVRRAYLDGHDWFWLMDDDVTALPDGLAGLLRFTADAGCIHGRRIDFHGGPFFWQPRINEFLGIPLPYLRDPFAAGRQVFETNSGVFEGMLVSREVVARIGPPDPRFFITWDDAVYALVASRVSKVVYVDHFSLRRQRRQRQVSLAVRHLNDASDLFRFHVMRNRGYLAHYLRHLGTYHAVGFGVGTALTFLKEELRLLYVEHTLRGTPALLRGWRESREIRRRPWTPVDSSALAPD
;
A
#
# COMPACT_ATOMS: atom_id res chain seq x y z
N MET A 1 1.11 15.44 -34.75
CA MET A 1 -0.33 15.25 -34.51
C MET A 1 -0.50 15.02 -33.03
N PRO A 2 -1.40 15.69 -32.33
CA PRO A 2 -1.71 15.35 -30.94
C PRO A 2 -2.20 13.90 -30.91
N SER A 3 -1.68 13.11 -29.99
CA SER A 3 -2.18 11.76 -29.74
C SER A 3 -3.69 11.81 -29.47
N PRO A 4 -4.46 10.80 -29.91
CA PRO A 4 -5.89 10.76 -29.58
C PRO A 4 -6.06 10.84 -28.06
N PRO A 5 -7.14 11.49 -27.57
CA PRO A 5 -7.39 11.57 -26.12
C PRO A 5 -7.37 10.16 -25.52
N ASP A 6 -6.58 10.01 -24.46
CA ASP A 6 -6.41 8.74 -23.77
C ASP A 6 -7.77 8.29 -23.26
N GLN A 7 -8.25 7.14 -23.71
CA GLN A 7 -9.58 6.60 -23.36
C GLN A 7 -9.71 6.28 -21.86
N HIS A 8 -8.60 6.32 -21.12
CA HIS A 8 -8.56 5.91 -19.69
C HIS A 8 -8.53 7.07 -18.70
N GLY A 9 -8.47 8.33 -19.18
CA GLY A 9 -8.33 9.50 -18.32
C GLY A 9 -6.91 9.75 -17.82
N SER A 10 -6.74 10.80 -16.99
CA SER A 10 -5.46 11.22 -16.44
C SER A 10 -5.02 10.35 -15.26
N VAL A 11 -3.72 10.00 -15.22
CA VAL A 11 -3.12 9.16 -14.18
C VAL A 11 -2.06 9.93 -13.41
N ALA A 12 -2.26 10.07 -12.10
CA ALA A 12 -1.24 10.53 -11.17
C ALA A 12 -0.55 9.33 -10.51
N VAL A 13 0.77 9.30 -10.52
CA VAL A 13 1.55 8.41 -9.67
C VAL A 13 1.77 9.07 -8.32
N VAL A 14 1.58 8.35 -7.23
CA VAL A 14 1.89 8.80 -5.87
C VAL A 14 2.99 7.91 -5.31
N VAL A 15 4.18 8.49 -5.10
CA VAL A 15 5.35 7.84 -4.53
C VAL A 15 5.59 8.38 -3.13
N VAL A 16 5.68 7.52 -2.12
CA VAL A 16 6.07 7.91 -0.76
C VAL A 16 7.51 7.50 -0.53
N THR A 17 8.35 8.44 -0.05
CA THR A 17 9.77 8.19 0.24
C THR A 17 10.18 8.74 1.60
N HIS A 18 11.14 8.08 2.25
CA HIS A 18 11.83 8.55 3.45
C HIS A 18 13.24 8.00 3.52
N ASN A 19 14.25 8.87 3.36
CA ASN A 19 15.67 8.53 3.44
C ASN A 19 16.09 7.37 2.52
N ARG A 20 15.66 7.39 1.25
CA ARG A 20 15.94 6.36 0.24
C ARG A 20 16.14 6.94 -1.16
N LYS A 21 16.89 8.05 -1.25
CA LYS A 21 17.09 8.80 -2.50
C LYS A 21 17.53 7.96 -3.69
N ASP A 22 18.36 6.93 -3.50
CA ASP A 22 18.88 6.12 -4.61
C ASP A 22 17.80 5.19 -5.20
N TYR A 23 16.96 4.59 -4.36
CA TYR A 23 15.79 3.83 -4.81
C TYR A 23 14.78 4.75 -5.52
N LEU A 24 14.50 5.91 -4.93
CA LEU A 24 13.63 6.91 -5.53
C LEU A 24 14.12 7.33 -6.92
N ALA A 25 15.42 7.59 -7.08
CA ALA A 25 15.98 7.98 -8.38
C ALA A 25 15.78 6.91 -9.46
N ALA A 26 15.95 5.63 -9.11
CA ALA A 26 15.71 4.51 -10.02
C ALA A 26 14.22 4.38 -10.36
N LEU A 27 13.34 4.52 -9.38
CA LEU A 27 11.89 4.49 -9.59
C LEU A 27 11.45 5.63 -10.53
N LEU A 28 11.83 6.88 -10.24
CA LEU A 28 11.46 8.04 -11.06
C LEU A 28 11.93 7.87 -12.52
N SER A 29 13.15 7.41 -12.71
CA SER A 29 13.66 7.12 -14.06
C SER A 29 12.82 6.07 -14.79
N SER A 30 12.35 5.03 -14.11
CA SER A 30 11.49 3.99 -14.69
C SER A 30 10.07 4.46 -14.97
N LEU A 31 9.53 5.38 -14.16
CA LEU A 31 8.22 5.99 -14.38
C LEU A 31 8.22 6.92 -15.58
N LEU A 32 9.29 7.69 -15.77
CA LEU A 32 9.46 8.56 -16.94
C LEU A 32 9.66 7.78 -18.25
N ALA A 33 10.14 6.54 -18.16
CA ALA A 33 10.37 5.63 -19.30
C ALA A 33 9.15 4.73 -19.64
N GLN A 34 7.99 4.94 -18.99
CA GLN A 34 6.79 4.17 -19.28
C GLN A 34 6.29 4.36 -20.70
N THR A 35 5.83 3.29 -21.37
CA THR A 35 5.19 3.35 -22.71
C THR A 35 3.94 4.22 -22.70
N ARG A 36 3.13 4.14 -21.61
CA ARG A 36 2.11 5.14 -21.27
C ARG A 36 2.67 5.95 -20.09
N ARG A 37 3.18 7.16 -20.36
CA ARG A 37 3.69 8.05 -19.31
C ARG A 37 2.54 8.49 -18.39
N PRO A 38 2.76 8.59 -17.07
CA PRO A 38 1.79 9.21 -16.18
C PRO A 38 1.63 10.70 -16.50
N ASP A 39 0.52 11.30 -16.09
CA ASP A 39 0.24 12.73 -16.31
C ASP A 39 0.85 13.60 -15.19
N ALA A 40 1.09 13.01 -14.02
CA ALA A 40 1.84 13.61 -12.92
C ALA A 40 2.48 12.54 -12.03
N ILE A 41 3.57 12.90 -11.35
CA ILE A 41 4.27 12.06 -10.36
C ILE A 41 4.41 12.88 -9.08
N TYR A 42 3.61 12.59 -8.08
CA TYR A 42 3.68 13.21 -6.75
C TYR A 42 4.69 12.45 -5.91
N VAL A 43 5.84 13.06 -5.66
CA VAL A 43 6.85 12.54 -4.74
C VAL A 43 6.58 13.13 -3.37
N VAL A 44 6.01 12.32 -2.48
CA VAL A 44 5.80 12.71 -1.08
C VAL A 44 7.05 12.38 -0.28
N ASP A 45 7.86 13.40 -0.05
CA ASP A 45 9.06 13.32 0.79
C ASP A 45 8.67 13.43 2.26
N ASN A 46 8.70 12.31 2.94
CA ASN A 46 8.24 12.16 4.32
C ASN A 46 9.33 12.62 5.32
N ALA A 47 9.76 13.90 5.21
CA ALA A 47 10.81 14.53 5.99
C ALA A 47 12.19 13.84 5.85
N SER A 48 12.65 13.57 4.64
CA SER A 48 13.97 12.98 4.40
C SER A 48 15.11 13.96 4.73
N THR A 49 16.25 13.40 5.14
CA THR A 49 17.48 14.10 5.50
C THR A 49 18.73 13.61 4.75
N ASP A 50 18.55 12.69 3.79
CA ASP A 50 19.59 12.03 3.04
C ASP A 50 19.98 12.74 1.73
N GLY A 51 19.46 13.96 1.48
CA GLY A 51 19.64 14.69 0.22
C GLY A 51 18.58 14.36 -0.83
N THR A 52 17.43 13.77 -0.44
CA THR A 52 16.29 13.55 -1.35
C THR A 52 15.80 14.84 -1.99
N ALA A 53 15.70 15.95 -1.24
CA ALA A 53 15.28 17.24 -1.77
C ALA A 53 16.27 17.78 -2.82
N ASP A 54 17.57 17.64 -2.57
CA ASP A 54 18.62 18.07 -3.51
C ASP A 54 18.56 17.22 -4.80
N LEU A 55 18.39 15.88 -4.67
CA LEU A 55 18.19 15.00 -5.81
C LEU A 55 17.02 15.45 -6.70
N LEU A 56 15.89 15.84 -6.10
CA LEU A 56 14.72 16.30 -6.86
C LEU A 56 14.95 17.68 -7.48
N GLY A 57 15.60 18.60 -6.77
CA GLY A 57 15.91 19.94 -7.24
C GLY A 57 17.01 20.00 -8.31
N ASP A 58 17.94 19.03 -8.33
CA ASP A 58 19.07 19.00 -9.29
C ASP A 58 18.77 18.10 -10.49
N ARG A 59 18.56 16.81 -10.23
CA ARG A 59 18.46 15.81 -11.29
C ARG A 59 17.11 15.82 -12.02
N PHE A 60 16.04 16.18 -11.32
CA PHE A 60 14.68 16.15 -11.84
C PHE A 60 14.03 17.55 -11.93
N ALA A 61 14.81 18.62 -11.77
CA ALA A 61 14.33 20.00 -11.80
C ALA A 61 13.58 20.36 -13.09
N GLU A 62 14.07 19.86 -14.23
CA GLU A 62 13.51 20.13 -15.56
C GLU A 62 12.35 19.19 -15.95
N GLU A 63 11.97 18.23 -15.06
CA GLU A 63 10.91 17.27 -15.39
C GLU A 63 9.54 17.77 -14.89
N PRO A 64 8.68 18.28 -15.78
CA PRO A 64 7.43 18.96 -15.38
C PRO A 64 6.39 18.02 -14.79
N LEU A 65 6.54 16.70 -14.96
CA LEU A 65 5.63 15.71 -14.40
C LEU A 65 5.86 15.49 -12.90
N ILE A 66 7.06 15.79 -12.39
CA ILE A 66 7.42 15.54 -11.00
C ILE A 66 6.98 16.71 -10.13
N ARG A 67 6.18 16.42 -9.12
CA ARG A 67 5.67 17.35 -8.12
C ARG A 67 6.16 16.94 -6.75
N HIS A 68 7.09 17.69 -6.17
CA HIS A 68 7.64 17.43 -4.86
C HIS A 68 6.71 17.96 -3.76
N LEU A 69 6.24 17.06 -2.89
CA LEU A 69 5.46 17.35 -1.69
C LEU A 69 6.29 16.98 -0.46
N ARG A 70 6.95 17.97 0.15
CA ARG A 70 7.72 17.75 1.36
C ARG A 70 6.83 17.88 2.58
N LEU A 71 6.85 16.88 3.46
CA LEU A 71 6.20 16.92 4.77
C LEU A 71 7.20 17.42 5.83
N ASP A 72 6.71 18.15 6.83
CA ASP A 72 7.54 18.69 7.91
C ASP A 72 8.04 17.61 8.87
N VAL A 73 7.25 16.53 9.02
CA VAL A 73 7.55 15.40 9.91
C VAL A 73 7.28 14.08 9.22
N ASN A 74 8.00 13.04 9.62
CA ASN A 74 7.73 11.68 9.16
C ASN A 74 6.39 11.19 9.73
N SER A 75 5.38 11.16 8.89
CA SER A 75 4.02 10.69 9.19
C SER A 75 3.79 9.20 8.87
N GLY A 76 4.86 8.47 8.56
CA GLY A 76 4.79 7.07 8.10
C GLY A 76 4.29 6.96 6.66
N GLY A 77 4.30 5.73 6.12
CA GLY A 77 3.79 5.46 4.77
C GLY A 77 2.33 5.90 4.62
N SER A 78 1.50 5.59 5.61
CA SER A 78 0.06 5.93 5.60
C SER A 78 -0.19 7.43 5.48
N GLY A 79 0.56 8.27 6.23
CA GLY A 79 0.45 9.72 6.16
C GLY A 79 0.95 10.28 4.83
N GLY A 80 2.00 9.69 4.27
CA GLY A 80 2.51 10.03 2.94
C GLY A 80 1.48 9.74 1.85
N PHE A 81 0.87 8.54 1.85
CA PHE A 81 -0.18 8.21 0.88
C PHE A 81 -1.44 9.08 1.06
N TYR A 82 -1.83 9.39 2.31
CA TYR A 82 -2.90 10.35 2.56
C TYR A 82 -2.63 11.70 1.86
N ALA A 83 -1.47 12.29 2.10
CA ALA A 83 -1.11 13.59 1.55
C ALA A 83 -1.04 13.58 0.01
N GLY A 84 -0.41 12.55 -0.56
CA GLY A 84 -0.24 12.40 -2.01
C GLY A 84 -1.55 12.16 -2.74
N VAL A 85 -2.39 11.23 -2.24
CA VAL A 85 -3.72 10.94 -2.85
C VAL A 85 -4.63 12.16 -2.75
N ARG A 86 -4.69 12.81 -1.59
CA ARG A 86 -5.48 14.04 -1.40
C ARG A 86 -5.05 15.12 -2.39
N ARG A 87 -3.75 15.36 -2.53
CA ARG A 87 -3.24 16.38 -3.45
C ARG A 87 -3.56 16.03 -4.90
N ALA A 88 -3.28 14.82 -5.34
CA ALA A 88 -3.56 14.37 -6.70
C ALA A 88 -5.07 14.40 -7.03
N TYR A 89 -5.92 14.07 -6.03
CA TYR A 89 -7.37 14.20 -6.17
C TYR A 89 -7.81 15.65 -6.36
N LEU A 90 -7.30 16.59 -5.56
CA LEU A 90 -7.61 18.03 -5.68
C LEU A 90 -7.13 18.62 -7.02
N ASP A 91 -6.02 18.12 -7.54
CA ASP A 91 -5.48 18.53 -8.85
C ASP A 91 -6.26 17.93 -10.04
N GLY A 92 -7.29 17.09 -9.80
CA GLY A 92 -8.27 16.68 -10.79
C GLY A 92 -7.95 15.39 -11.56
N HIS A 93 -6.97 14.58 -11.12
CA HIS A 93 -6.64 13.31 -11.80
C HIS A 93 -7.71 12.24 -11.64
N ASP A 94 -7.84 11.35 -12.66
CA ASP A 94 -8.88 10.32 -12.74
C ASP A 94 -8.45 9.00 -12.09
N TRP A 95 -7.14 8.70 -12.10
CA TRP A 95 -6.55 7.50 -11.54
C TRP A 95 -5.31 7.83 -10.70
N PHE A 96 -5.09 7.05 -9.64
CA PHE A 96 -3.96 7.18 -8.73
C PHE A 96 -3.20 5.87 -8.66
N TRP A 97 -1.95 5.85 -9.14
CA TRP A 97 -1.07 4.69 -9.07
C TRP A 97 -0.12 4.86 -7.89
N LEU A 98 -0.39 4.11 -6.82
CA LEU A 98 0.28 4.23 -5.52
C LEU A 98 1.45 3.27 -5.45
N MET A 99 2.61 3.71 -4.94
CA MET A 99 3.77 2.86 -4.72
C MET A 99 4.77 3.42 -3.72
N ASP A 100 5.54 2.53 -3.10
CA ASP A 100 6.70 2.85 -2.30
C ASP A 100 7.91 3.16 -3.20
N ASP A 101 8.97 3.75 -2.63
CA ASP A 101 10.19 4.15 -3.33
C ASP A 101 11.12 3.00 -3.73
N ASP A 102 10.96 1.80 -3.15
CA ASP A 102 11.85 0.65 -3.31
C ASP A 102 11.41 -0.36 -4.39
N VAL A 103 10.71 0.13 -5.41
CA VAL A 103 10.33 -0.59 -6.61
C VAL A 103 10.80 0.13 -7.88
N THR A 104 10.79 -0.55 -9.03
CA THR A 104 10.86 0.06 -10.37
C THR A 104 9.64 -0.36 -11.18
N ALA A 105 9.12 0.55 -11.99
CA ALA A 105 8.03 0.25 -12.90
C ALA A 105 8.56 -0.48 -14.14
N LEU A 106 7.87 -1.55 -14.56
CA LEU A 106 8.19 -2.20 -15.84
C LEU A 106 7.71 -1.33 -17.00
N PRO A 107 8.34 -1.37 -18.18
CA PRO A 107 8.09 -0.42 -19.27
C PRO A 107 6.61 -0.27 -19.68
N ASP A 108 5.85 -1.34 -19.63
CA ASP A 108 4.41 -1.37 -19.95
C ASP A 108 3.51 -1.51 -18.71
N GLY A 109 4.09 -1.27 -17.51
CA GLY A 109 3.40 -1.49 -16.24
C GLY A 109 2.10 -0.73 -16.12
N LEU A 110 2.11 0.57 -16.39
CA LEU A 110 0.90 1.40 -16.36
C LEU A 110 -0.06 1.05 -17.49
N ALA A 111 0.42 0.93 -18.72
CA ALA A 111 -0.41 0.57 -19.87
C ALA A 111 -1.15 -0.75 -19.68
N GLY A 112 -0.48 -1.73 -19.07
CA GLY A 112 -1.06 -3.03 -18.76
C GLY A 112 -2.18 -2.98 -17.73
N LEU A 113 -2.03 -2.16 -16.67
CA LEU A 113 -3.07 -1.97 -15.66
C LEU A 113 -4.29 -1.25 -16.22
N LEU A 114 -4.10 -0.23 -17.05
CA LEU A 114 -5.18 0.58 -17.62
C LEU A 114 -6.15 -0.24 -18.47
N ARG A 115 -5.74 -1.38 -19.03
CA ARG A 115 -6.64 -2.28 -19.78
C ARG A 115 -7.80 -2.82 -18.95
N PHE A 116 -7.73 -2.77 -17.63
CA PHE A 116 -8.72 -3.33 -16.72
C PHE A 116 -9.58 -2.26 -16.01
N THR A 117 -9.45 -1.00 -16.40
CA THR A 117 -10.17 0.13 -15.76
C THR A 117 -11.69 0.11 -15.99
N ALA A 118 -12.15 -0.58 -17.02
CA ALA A 118 -13.58 -0.81 -17.24
C ALA A 118 -14.17 -1.86 -16.27
N ASP A 119 -13.33 -2.73 -15.71
CA ASP A 119 -13.78 -3.89 -14.92
C ASP A 119 -13.75 -3.64 -13.41
N ALA A 120 -12.84 -2.76 -12.93
CA ALA A 120 -12.60 -2.55 -11.52
C ALA A 120 -12.08 -1.14 -11.24
N GLY A 121 -12.47 -0.59 -10.08
CA GLY A 121 -11.95 0.72 -9.61
C GLY A 121 -10.72 0.60 -8.71
N CYS A 122 -10.25 -0.61 -8.38
CA CYS A 122 -9.01 -0.83 -7.64
C CYS A 122 -8.29 -2.05 -8.23
N ILE A 123 -7.13 -1.82 -8.84
CA ILE A 123 -6.42 -2.78 -9.69
C ILE A 123 -4.99 -2.95 -9.20
N HIS A 124 -4.53 -4.19 -9.07
CA HIS A 124 -3.16 -4.53 -8.72
C HIS A 124 -2.55 -5.40 -9.82
N GLY A 125 -1.34 -5.05 -10.26
CA GLY A 125 -0.54 -5.92 -11.10
C GLY A 125 0.24 -6.96 -10.29
N ARG A 126 0.81 -7.92 -11.00
CA ARG A 126 1.85 -8.81 -10.45
C ARG A 126 3.16 -8.04 -10.28
N ARG A 127 3.99 -8.53 -9.38
CA ARG A 127 5.30 -7.96 -9.09
C ARG A 127 6.38 -9.01 -9.32
N ILE A 128 7.56 -8.53 -9.71
CA ILE A 128 8.77 -9.34 -9.79
C ILE A 128 9.56 -9.09 -8.51
N ASP A 129 10.07 -10.15 -7.87
CA ASP A 129 10.93 -10.01 -6.70
C ASP A 129 12.34 -9.53 -7.08
N PHE A 130 13.17 -9.27 -6.09
CA PHE A 130 14.57 -8.85 -6.29
C PHE A 130 15.39 -9.84 -7.13
N HIS A 131 15.09 -11.13 -7.06
CA HIS A 131 15.80 -12.21 -7.75
C HIS A 131 15.26 -12.51 -9.16
N GLY A 132 14.20 -11.81 -9.58
CA GLY A 132 13.61 -11.95 -10.92
C GLY A 132 12.44 -12.94 -10.99
N GLY A 133 12.08 -13.58 -9.90
CA GLY A 133 10.90 -14.46 -9.81
C GLY A 133 9.59 -13.70 -9.55
N PRO A 134 8.43 -14.33 -9.77
CA PRO A 134 7.17 -13.75 -9.39
C PRO A 134 7.07 -13.60 -7.88
N PHE A 135 6.72 -12.40 -7.42
CA PHE A 135 6.48 -12.13 -6.00
C PHE A 135 4.98 -12.26 -5.70
N PHE A 136 4.63 -13.29 -4.94
CA PHE A 136 3.27 -13.53 -4.50
C PHE A 136 3.07 -13.08 -3.06
N TRP A 137 2.43 -11.94 -2.88
CA TRP A 137 1.85 -11.54 -1.61
C TRP A 137 0.47 -10.98 -1.89
N GLN A 138 -0.51 -11.87 -2.00
CA GLN A 138 -1.89 -11.55 -2.35
C GLN A 138 -2.78 -12.18 -1.28
N PRO A 139 -2.96 -11.49 -0.15
CA PRO A 139 -3.85 -11.98 0.89
C PRO A 139 -5.31 -11.64 0.58
N ARG A 140 -6.21 -12.40 1.18
CA ARG A 140 -7.58 -12.01 1.42
C ARG A 140 -7.74 -11.72 2.92
N ILE A 141 -8.44 -10.66 3.30
CA ILE A 141 -8.80 -10.44 4.70
C ILE A 141 -9.94 -11.39 5.08
N ASN A 142 -9.70 -12.23 6.08
CA ASN A 142 -10.75 -12.91 6.80
C ASN A 142 -11.33 -11.94 7.83
N GLU A 143 -12.51 -11.40 7.55
CA GLU A 143 -13.13 -10.34 8.36
C GLU A 143 -13.60 -10.85 9.73
N PHE A 144 -13.97 -12.12 9.84
CA PHE A 144 -14.32 -12.73 11.13
C PHE A 144 -13.14 -12.73 12.10
N LEU A 145 -11.95 -13.10 11.63
CA LEU A 145 -10.71 -13.10 12.40
C LEU A 145 -9.97 -11.75 12.38
N GLY A 146 -10.25 -10.90 11.40
CA GLY A 146 -9.49 -9.68 11.14
C GLY A 146 -8.02 -9.98 10.84
N ILE A 147 -7.71 -10.98 10.03
CA ILE A 147 -6.34 -11.34 9.63
C ILE A 147 -6.24 -11.57 8.11
N PRO A 148 -5.07 -11.29 7.51
CA PRO A 148 -4.83 -11.64 6.13
C PRO A 148 -4.59 -13.15 6.01
N LEU A 149 -5.29 -13.80 5.09
CA LEU A 149 -5.07 -15.18 4.70
C LEU A 149 -4.43 -15.21 3.31
N PRO A 150 -3.26 -15.84 3.13
CA PRO A 150 -2.65 -15.94 1.82
C PRO A 150 -3.45 -16.90 0.93
N TYR A 151 -3.41 -16.69 -0.37
CA TYR A 151 -3.81 -17.70 -1.33
C TYR A 151 -2.74 -18.80 -1.37
N LEU A 152 -3.15 -20.06 -1.25
CA LEU A 152 -2.24 -21.19 -1.17
C LEU A 152 -1.65 -21.59 -2.53
N ARG A 153 -2.25 -21.12 -3.63
CA ARG A 153 -1.82 -21.38 -5.01
C ARG A 153 -1.81 -20.08 -5.79
N ASP A 154 -0.97 -20.00 -6.82
CA ASP A 154 -1.00 -18.90 -7.77
C ASP A 154 -2.38 -18.85 -8.45
N PRO A 155 -3.18 -17.79 -8.25
CA PRO A 155 -4.49 -17.67 -8.88
C PRO A 155 -4.43 -17.62 -10.40
N PHE A 156 -3.27 -17.27 -10.97
CA PHE A 156 -3.04 -17.15 -12.41
C PHE A 156 -2.55 -18.43 -13.07
N ALA A 157 -2.12 -19.43 -12.29
CA ALA A 157 -1.56 -20.69 -12.81
C ALA A 157 -2.52 -21.48 -13.74
N ALA A 158 -3.84 -21.19 -13.67
CA ALA A 158 -4.85 -21.79 -14.55
C ALA A 158 -5.22 -20.90 -15.75
N GLY A 159 -4.38 -19.92 -16.13
CA GLY A 159 -4.64 -18.99 -17.24
C GLY A 159 -5.69 -17.93 -16.95
N ARG A 160 -6.06 -17.74 -15.69
CA ARG A 160 -6.99 -16.68 -15.27
C ARG A 160 -6.30 -15.33 -15.43
N GLN A 161 -6.98 -14.39 -16.10
CA GLN A 161 -6.45 -13.03 -16.32
C GLN A 161 -6.70 -12.08 -15.14
N VAL A 162 -7.76 -12.31 -14.38
CA VAL A 162 -8.21 -11.45 -13.28
C VAL A 162 -8.72 -12.30 -12.13
N PHE A 163 -8.40 -11.94 -10.89
CA PHE A 163 -9.10 -12.48 -9.74
C PHE A 163 -9.48 -11.38 -8.75
N GLU A 164 -10.65 -11.50 -8.15
CA GLU A 164 -11.20 -10.56 -7.19
C GLU A 164 -10.79 -10.93 -5.76
N THR A 165 -10.52 -9.89 -4.96
CA THR A 165 -10.17 -10.01 -3.54
C THR A 165 -10.77 -8.84 -2.76
N ASN A 166 -10.65 -8.85 -1.42
CA ASN A 166 -10.99 -7.75 -0.54
C ASN A 166 -9.75 -7.15 0.15
N SER A 167 -8.58 -7.31 -0.43
CA SER A 167 -7.32 -6.82 0.13
C SER A 167 -6.38 -6.38 -0.97
N GLY A 168 -5.48 -5.46 -0.65
CA GLY A 168 -4.48 -4.96 -1.57
C GLY A 168 -3.23 -4.48 -0.85
N VAL A 169 -2.30 -3.95 -1.61
CA VAL A 169 -1.07 -3.33 -1.13
C VAL A 169 -0.83 -2.04 -1.88
N PHE A 170 -0.31 -1.00 -1.24
CA PHE A 170 0.02 0.24 -1.94
C PHE A 170 1.19 0.07 -2.92
N GLU A 171 1.98 -0.98 -2.80
CA GLU A 171 3.02 -1.33 -3.77
C GLU A 171 2.39 -1.73 -5.12
N GLY A 172 1.95 -0.72 -5.90
CA GLY A 172 1.39 -0.86 -7.25
C GLY A 172 -0.15 -0.83 -7.36
N MET A 173 -0.86 -0.31 -6.36
CA MET A 173 -2.31 -0.13 -6.43
C MET A 173 -2.66 1.00 -7.41
N LEU A 174 -3.45 0.69 -8.44
CA LEU A 174 -4.11 1.67 -9.28
C LEU A 174 -5.57 1.82 -8.81
N VAL A 175 -5.93 2.99 -8.29
CA VAL A 175 -7.28 3.25 -7.75
C VAL A 175 -7.93 4.42 -8.47
N SER A 176 -9.22 4.30 -8.77
CA SER A 176 -9.98 5.32 -9.50
C SER A 176 -10.36 6.51 -8.62
N ARG A 177 -10.50 7.68 -9.22
CA ARG A 177 -11.06 8.87 -8.60
C ARG A 177 -12.43 8.62 -7.99
N GLU A 178 -13.27 7.82 -8.65
CA GLU A 178 -14.61 7.49 -8.16
C GLU A 178 -14.53 6.72 -6.83
N VAL A 179 -13.63 5.75 -6.71
CA VAL A 179 -13.40 5.02 -5.46
C VAL A 179 -12.94 5.98 -4.37
N VAL A 180 -11.89 6.79 -4.65
CA VAL A 180 -11.36 7.78 -3.70
C VAL A 180 -12.45 8.79 -3.26
N ALA A 181 -13.30 9.26 -4.19
CA ALA A 181 -14.41 10.16 -3.89
C ALA A 181 -15.42 9.55 -2.91
N ARG A 182 -15.60 8.22 -2.94
CA ARG A 182 -16.55 7.51 -2.07
C ARG A 182 -16.01 7.12 -0.72
N ILE A 183 -14.71 6.77 -0.63
CA ILE A 183 -14.11 6.24 0.60
C ILE A 183 -13.10 7.19 1.25
N GLY A 184 -12.74 8.29 0.61
CA GLY A 184 -11.69 9.21 1.05
C GLY A 184 -10.26 8.72 0.71
N PRO A 185 -9.23 9.49 1.14
CA PRO A 185 -7.83 9.09 1.02
C PRO A 185 -7.47 8.03 2.07
N PRO A 186 -6.29 7.37 1.96
CA PRO A 186 -5.78 6.45 2.99
C PRO A 186 -5.75 7.05 4.39
N ASP A 187 -6.02 6.24 5.43
CA ASP A 187 -6.08 6.73 6.81
C ASP A 187 -4.67 6.94 7.41
N PRO A 188 -4.24 8.19 7.69
CA PRO A 188 -2.89 8.49 8.16
C PRO A 188 -2.59 7.97 9.57
N ARG A 189 -3.62 7.62 10.37
CA ARG A 189 -3.48 7.15 11.75
C ARG A 189 -2.77 5.82 11.87
N PHE A 190 -2.72 5.02 10.78
CA PHE A 190 -2.01 3.74 10.77
C PHE A 190 -0.50 3.91 10.89
N PHE A 191 0.06 4.98 10.37
CA PHE A 191 1.50 5.22 10.26
C PHE A 191 2.20 4.25 9.30
N ILE A 192 2.16 2.96 9.59
CA ILE A 192 2.71 1.86 8.76
C ILE A 192 1.94 0.57 9.01
N THR A 193 1.79 -0.26 8.00
CA THR A 193 1.12 -1.58 8.01
C THR A 193 -0.38 -1.55 8.31
N TRP A 194 -1.14 -2.41 7.69
CA TRP A 194 -2.59 -2.52 7.67
C TRP A 194 -3.32 -1.44 6.86
N ASP A 195 -2.73 -0.28 6.65
CA ASP A 195 -3.30 0.85 5.93
C ASP A 195 -3.74 0.46 4.51
N ASP A 196 -2.87 -0.17 3.75
CA ASP A 196 -3.09 -0.67 2.40
C ASP A 196 -4.21 -1.74 2.35
N ALA A 197 -4.11 -2.73 3.22
CA ALA A 197 -5.08 -3.82 3.30
C ALA A 197 -6.46 -3.34 3.74
N VAL A 198 -6.53 -2.40 4.70
CA VAL A 198 -7.79 -1.80 5.16
C VAL A 198 -8.37 -0.88 4.08
N TYR A 199 -7.53 -0.10 3.39
CA TYR A 199 -7.97 0.75 2.28
C TYR A 199 -8.62 -0.08 1.17
N ALA A 200 -7.97 -1.18 0.75
CA ALA A 200 -8.53 -2.10 -0.23
C ALA A 200 -9.80 -2.80 0.29
N LEU A 201 -9.88 -3.15 1.59
CA LEU A 201 -11.08 -3.71 2.20
C LEU A 201 -12.26 -2.74 2.10
N VAL A 202 -12.05 -1.47 2.39
CA VAL A 202 -13.10 -0.43 2.26
C VAL A 202 -13.45 -0.22 0.78
N ALA A 203 -12.46 -0.14 -0.12
CA ALA A 203 -12.66 -0.03 -1.55
C ALA A 203 -13.51 -1.19 -2.10
N SER A 204 -13.35 -2.41 -1.58
CA SER A 204 -14.14 -3.59 -2.00
C SER A 204 -15.65 -3.48 -1.71
N ARG A 205 -16.08 -2.48 -0.91
CA ARG A 205 -17.51 -2.21 -0.65
C ARG A 205 -18.16 -1.31 -1.70
N VAL A 206 -17.35 -0.61 -2.47
CA VAL A 206 -17.83 0.39 -3.43
C VAL A 206 -17.43 0.07 -4.87
N SER A 207 -16.44 -0.79 -5.06
CA SER A 207 -15.96 -1.25 -6.37
C SER A 207 -15.30 -2.62 -6.24
N LYS A 208 -15.01 -3.26 -7.38
CA LYS A 208 -14.17 -4.46 -7.37
C LYS A 208 -12.72 -4.10 -7.07
N VAL A 209 -12.07 -4.93 -6.25
CA VAL A 209 -10.62 -4.94 -6.01
C VAL A 209 -10.07 -6.18 -6.66
N VAL A 210 -9.19 -6.01 -7.64
CA VAL A 210 -8.70 -7.12 -8.46
C VAL A 210 -7.17 -7.15 -8.54
N TYR A 211 -6.63 -8.34 -8.68
CA TYR A 211 -5.29 -8.58 -9.22
C TYR A 211 -5.41 -9.04 -10.66
N VAL A 212 -4.51 -8.55 -11.52
CA VAL A 212 -4.48 -8.88 -12.95
C VAL A 212 -3.18 -9.60 -13.30
N ASP A 213 -3.24 -10.52 -14.30
CA ASP A 213 -2.07 -11.28 -14.79
C ASP A 213 -1.19 -10.41 -15.68
N HIS A 214 -0.68 -9.33 -15.11
CA HIS A 214 0.25 -8.41 -15.75
C HIS A 214 1.32 -7.97 -14.75
N PHE A 215 2.59 -8.17 -15.08
CA PHE A 215 3.69 -7.71 -14.25
C PHE A 215 3.87 -6.20 -14.44
N SER A 216 3.66 -5.42 -13.39
CA SER A 216 3.73 -3.95 -13.43
C SER A 216 4.96 -3.37 -12.75
N LEU A 217 5.48 -4.04 -11.71
CA LEU A 217 6.58 -3.56 -10.89
C LEU A 217 7.63 -4.65 -10.64
N ARG A 218 8.87 -4.19 -10.39
CA ARG A 218 9.96 -5.01 -9.86
C ARG A 218 10.44 -4.42 -8.54
N ARG A 219 10.63 -5.24 -7.53
CA ARG A 219 11.18 -4.84 -6.23
C ARG A 219 12.68 -4.64 -6.32
N GLN A 220 13.17 -3.52 -5.80
CA GLN A 220 14.58 -3.17 -5.79
C GLN A 220 15.31 -3.70 -4.53
N ARG A 221 14.55 -4.06 -3.50
CA ARG A 221 15.11 -4.42 -2.21
C ARG A 221 15.09 -5.92 -1.99
N ARG A 222 16.26 -6.47 -1.60
CA ARG A 222 16.34 -7.85 -1.12
C ARG A 222 15.62 -7.96 0.22
N GLN A 223 14.59 -8.79 0.30
CA GLN A 223 14.02 -9.20 1.59
C GLN A 223 14.62 -10.54 1.99
N ARG A 224 15.13 -10.62 3.22
CA ARG A 224 15.56 -11.89 3.79
C ARG A 224 14.31 -12.69 4.13
N GLN A 225 14.05 -13.74 3.36
CA GLN A 225 12.87 -14.60 3.52
C GLN A 225 13.32 -15.94 4.11
N VAL A 226 12.71 -16.34 5.22
CA VAL A 226 12.76 -17.72 5.71
C VAL A 226 11.45 -18.39 5.32
N SER A 227 11.54 -19.40 4.46
CA SER A 227 10.37 -20.16 4.01
C SER A 227 10.00 -21.21 5.06
N LEU A 228 8.86 -21.04 5.70
CA LEU A 228 8.22 -22.07 6.53
C LEU A 228 7.08 -22.68 5.72
N ALA A 229 7.38 -23.55 4.77
CA ALA A 229 6.48 -24.34 3.92
C ALA A 229 5.21 -23.63 3.37
N VAL A 230 4.53 -22.81 4.15
CA VAL A 230 3.25 -22.14 3.81
C VAL A 230 3.37 -20.60 3.89
N ARG A 231 4.41 -20.03 4.52
CA ARG A 231 4.59 -18.58 4.71
C ARG A 231 6.05 -18.16 4.68
N HIS A 232 6.32 -17.00 4.08
CA HIS A 232 7.61 -16.34 4.16
C HIS A 232 7.59 -15.38 5.37
N LEU A 233 8.57 -15.49 6.26
CA LEU A 233 8.78 -14.59 7.40
C LEU A 233 10.04 -13.75 7.12
N ASN A 234 9.91 -12.43 7.26
CA ASN A 234 11.00 -11.46 7.07
C ASN A 234 11.44 -10.91 8.42
N ASP A 235 12.64 -10.34 8.49
CA ASP A 235 13.06 -9.55 9.64
C ASP A 235 12.09 -8.39 9.85
N ALA A 236 11.73 -8.10 11.09
CA ALA A 236 10.85 -7.01 11.42
C ALA A 236 11.46 -6.12 12.51
N SER A 237 11.34 -4.81 12.36
CA SER A 237 11.74 -3.87 13.41
C SER A 237 10.73 -3.85 14.57
N ASP A 238 11.16 -3.38 15.75
CA ASP A 238 10.27 -3.19 16.90
C ASP A 238 9.18 -2.16 16.60
N LEU A 239 9.47 -1.16 15.76
CA LEU A 239 8.47 -0.21 15.26
C LEU A 239 7.38 -0.94 14.46
N PHE A 240 7.76 -1.81 13.53
CA PHE A 240 6.82 -2.61 12.75
C PHE A 240 5.96 -3.51 13.65
N ARG A 241 6.58 -4.24 14.60
CA ARG A 241 5.88 -5.11 15.56
C ARG A 241 4.86 -4.35 16.40
N PHE A 242 5.26 -3.17 16.90
CA PHE A 242 4.37 -2.30 17.62
C PHE A 242 3.13 -1.95 16.79
N HIS A 243 3.33 -1.49 15.55
CA HIS A 243 2.23 -1.09 14.66
C HIS A 243 1.38 -2.27 14.20
N VAL A 244 1.96 -3.45 13.95
CA VAL A 244 1.19 -4.66 13.62
C VAL A 244 0.13 -4.94 14.68
N MET A 245 0.46 -4.81 15.96
CA MET A 245 -0.49 -5.05 17.05
C MET A 245 -1.37 -3.83 17.35
N ARG A 246 -0.81 -2.62 17.34
CA ARG A 246 -1.53 -1.37 17.58
C ARG A 246 -2.65 -1.13 16.57
N ASN A 247 -2.36 -1.32 15.30
CA ASN A 247 -3.27 -1.00 14.21
C ASN A 247 -4.46 -1.98 14.11
N ARG A 248 -4.41 -3.09 14.80
CA ARG A 248 -5.60 -3.92 15.03
C ARG A 248 -6.72 -3.13 15.75
N GLY A 249 -6.38 -2.09 16.49
CA GLY A 249 -7.36 -1.16 17.06
C GLY A 249 -8.18 -0.44 15.99
N TYR A 250 -7.50 0.12 15.00
CA TYR A 250 -8.14 0.78 13.86
C TYR A 250 -8.88 -0.23 12.97
N LEU A 251 -8.27 -1.37 12.67
CA LEU A 251 -8.95 -2.43 11.92
C LEU A 251 -10.27 -2.84 12.57
N ALA A 252 -10.34 -2.95 13.90
CA ALA A 252 -11.58 -3.27 14.60
C ALA A 252 -12.66 -2.19 14.41
N HIS A 253 -12.27 -0.92 14.34
CA HIS A 253 -13.19 0.17 14.04
C HIS A 253 -13.71 0.10 12.60
N TYR A 254 -12.83 -0.14 11.62
CA TYR A 254 -13.25 -0.33 10.24
C TYR A 254 -14.19 -1.54 10.08
N LEU A 255 -13.89 -2.69 10.71
CA LEU A 255 -14.76 -3.85 10.65
C LEU A 255 -16.15 -3.58 11.32
N ARG A 256 -16.21 -2.79 12.38
CA ARG A 256 -17.49 -2.34 12.97
C ARG A 256 -18.24 -1.44 12.02
N HIS A 257 -17.57 -0.46 11.43
CA HIS A 257 -18.16 0.45 10.44
C HIS A 257 -18.72 -0.31 9.23
N LEU A 258 -18.03 -1.36 8.79
CA LEU A 258 -18.47 -2.24 7.70
C LEU A 258 -19.52 -3.30 8.13
N GLY A 259 -19.88 -3.37 9.40
CA GLY A 259 -20.85 -4.34 9.92
C GLY A 259 -20.37 -5.79 10.00
N THR A 260 -19.04 -6.03 9.88
CA THR A 260 -18.47 -7.39 9.84
C THR A 260 -17.63 -7.76 11.07
N TYR A 261 -17.59 -6.89 12.08
CA TYR A 261 -16.85 -7.13 13.30
C TYR A 261 -17.46 -8.23 14.15
N HIS A 262 -16.67 -9.27 14.48
CA HIS A 262 -17.05 -10.34 15.39
C HIS A 262 -16.09 -10.42 16.58
N ALA A 263 -16.56 -10.10 17.79
CA ALA A 263 -15.70 -9.90 18.95
C ALA A 263 -14.81 -11.11 19.29
N VAL A 264 -15.39 -12.33 19.30
CA VAL A 264 -14.66 -13.57 19.60
C VAL A 264 -13.68 -13.88 18.48
N GLY A 265 -14.14 -13.86 17.22
CA GLY A 265 -13.29 -14.12 16.06
C GLY A 265 -12.11 -13.15 15.98
N PHE A 266 -12.37 -11.85 16.16
CA PHE A 266 -11.32 -10.82 16.20
C PHE A 266 -10.34 -11.02 17.37
N GLY A 267 -10.82 -11.47 18.53
CA GLY A 267 -9.98 -11.85 19.67
C GLY A 267 -9.03 -12.99 19.31
N VAL A 268 -9.55 -14.06 18.73
CA VAL A 268 -8.75 -15.20 18.23
C VAL A 268 -7.74 -14.72 17.20
N GLY A 269 -8.16 -13.93 16.20
CA GLY A 269 -7.24 -13.40 15.19
C GLY A 269 -6.15 -12.49 15.76
N THR A 270 -6.44 -11.76 16.86
CA THR A 270 -5.43 -10.98 17.59
C THR A 270 -4.40 -11.88 18.26
N ALA A 271 -4.83 -12.94 18.93
CA ALA A 271 -3.94 -13.92 19.55
C ALA A 271 -3.07 -14.63 18.49
N LEU A 272 -3.67 -15.03 17.36
CA LEU A 272 -2.94 -15.63 16.24
C LEU A 272 -1.90 -14.66 15.62
N THR A 273 -2.22 -13.38 15.53
CA THR A 273 -1.28 -12.36 15.05
C THR A 273 -0.10 -12.22 16.02
N PHE A 274 -0.37 -12.14 17.32
CA PHE A 274 0.65 -12.07 18.35
C PHE A 274 1.54 -13.32 18.32
N LEU A 275 0.95 -14.50 18.34
CA LEU A 275 1.69 -15.76 18.28
C LEU A 275 2.57 -15.88 17.03
N LYS A 276 2.05 -15.47 15.88
CA LYS A 276 2.84 -15.45 14.62
C LYS A 276 4.09 -14.58 14.76
N GLU A 277 4.00 -13.41 15.38
CA GLU A 277 5.14 -12.51 15.56
C GLU A 277 6.13 -13.05 16.62
N GLU A 278 5.64 -13.70 17.67
CA GLU A 278 6.51 -14.41 18.64
C GLU A 278 7.26 -15.58 17.99
N LEU A 279 6.58 -16.37 17.15
CA LEU A 279 7.23 -17.43 16.39
C LEU A 279 8.28 -16.88 15.41
N ARG A 280 8.04 -15.70 14.82
CA ARG A 280 9.04 -15.01 14.00
C ARG A 280 10.27 -14.64 14.83
N LEU A 281 10.10 -14.06 16.02
CA LEU A 281 11.19 -13.72 16.92
C LEU A 281 12.01 -14.95 17.29
N LEU A 282 11.36 -16.05 17.63
CA LEU A 282 12.03 -17.28 18.06
C LEU A 282 12.78 -17.99 16.92
N TYR A 283 12.12 -18.20 15.79
CA TYR A 283 12.64 -19.09 14.73
C TYR A 283 13.41 -18.36 13.61
N VAL A 284 13.19 -17.06 13.43
CA VAL A 284 13.86 -16.27 12.37
C VAL A 284 14.96 -15.40 12.95
N GLU A 285 14.68 -14.75 14.08
CA GLU A 285 15.58 -13.76 14.68
C GLU A 285 16.32 -14.31 15.90
N HIS A 286 15.93 -15.50 16.39
CA HIS A 286 16.53 -16.17 17.55
C HIS A 286 16.59 -15.28 18.81
N THR A 287 15.55 -14.49 19.05
CA THR A 287 15.47 -13.53 20.15
C THR A 287 14.02 -13.33 20.61
N LEU A 288 13.82 -12.84 21.83
CA LEU A 288 12.52 -12.37 22.34
C LEU A 288 12.52 -10.87 22.65
N ARG A 289 13.60 -10.15 22.23
CA ARG A 289 13.73 -8.72 22.55
C ARG A 289 12.59 -7.85 21.96
N GLY A 290 11.92 -8.31 20.91
CA GLY A 290 10.79 -7.62 20.28
C GLY A 290 9.44 -7.80 20.99
N THR A 291 9.29 -8.79 21.92
CA THR A 291 8.04 -9.04 22.65
C THR A 291 7.48 -7.81 23.37
N PRO A 292 8.27 -6.94 24.03
CA PRO A 292 7.74 -5.72 24.65
C PRO A 292 7.07 -4.77 23.66
N ALA A 293 7.55 -4.70 22.41
CA ALA A 293 6.93 -3.88 21.38
C ALA A 293 5.54 -4.42 20.98
N LEU A 294 5.41 -5.74 20.82
CA LEU A 294 4.13 -6.40 20.56
C LEU A 294 3.13 -6.15 21.69
N LEU A 295 3.54 -6.30 22.96
CA LEU A 295 2.69 -6.08 24.11
C LEU A 295 2.24 -4.63 24.24
N ARG A 296 3.13 -3.65 23.99
CA ARG A 296 2.77 -2.23 23.97
C ARG A 296 1.75 -1.96 22.88
N GLY A 297 1.98 -2.45 21.64
CA GLY A 297 1.05 -2.31 20.54
C GLY A 297 -0.32 -2.94 20.85
N TRP A 298 -0.35 -4.13 21.47
CA TRP A 298 -1.61 -4.77 21.88
C TRP A 298 -2.37 -3.97 22.94
N ARG A 299 -1.67 -3.40 23.94
CA ARG A 299 -2.27 -2.53 24.95
C ARG A 299 -2.90 -1.30 24.31
N GLU A 300 -2.16 -0.60 23.44
CA GLU A 300 -2.65 0.58 22.72
C GLU A 300 -3.82 0.24 21.77
N SER A 301 -3.79 -0.90 21.11
CA SER A 301 -4.91 -1.41 20.31
C SER A 301 -6.22 -1.49 21.13
N ARG A 302 -6.13 -1.89 22.41
CA ARG A 302 -7.31 -1.95 23.31
C ARG A 302 -7.82 -0.54 23.64
N GLU A 303 -6.93 0.41 23.83
CA GLU A 303 -7.28 1.81 24.08
C GLU A 303 -7.93 2.45 22.86
N ILE A 304 -7.33 2.26 21.67
CA ILE A 304 -7.89 2.75 20.40
C ILE A 304 -9.33 2.26 20.23
N ARG A 305 -9.60 0.97 20.45
CA ARG A 305 -10.95 0.38 20.31
C ARG A 305 -12.01 0.96 21.24
N ARG A 306 -11.60 1.63 22.33
CA ARG A 306 -12.50 2.25 23.32
C ARG A 306 -12.75 3.73 23.05
N ARG A 307 -11.89 4.38 22.23
CA ARG A 307 -12.03 5.80 21.91
C ARG A 307 -13.13 6.01 20.85
N PRO A 308 -13.81 7.16 20.86
CA PRO A 308 -14.63 7.59 19.73
C PRO A 308 -13.80 7.58 18.45
N TRP A 309 -14.41 7.14 17.36
CA TRP A 309 -13.70 7.02 16.08
C TRP A 309 -14.67 7.26 14.93
N THR A 310 -14.20 7.96 13.93
CA THR A 310 -14.84 8.15 12.63
C THR A 310 -13.91 7.67 11.54
N PRO A 311 -14.40 7.05 10.45
CA PRO A 311 -13.58 6.72 9.31
C PRO A 311 -12.98 8.00 8.71
N VAL A 312 -11.85 7.87 8.03
CA VAL A 312 -11.47 8.87 7.02
C VAL A 312 -12.42 8.66 5.85
N ASP A 313 -13.05 9.72 5.39
CA ASP A 313 -14.03 9.71 4.32
C ASP A 313 -13.76 10.83 3.30
N SER A 314 -14.69 11.04 2.40
CA SER A 314 -14.60 12.06 1.35
C SER A 314 -14.52 13.50 1.88
N SER A 315 -14.91 13.77 3.13
CA SER A 315 -14.77 15.13 3.71
C SER A 315 -13.30 15.55 3.82
N ALA A 316 -12.39 14.59 3.95
CA ALA A 316 -10.95 14.83 3.93
C ALA A 316 -10.40 15.29 2.56
N LEU A 317 -11.21 15.22 1.50
CA LEU A 317 -10.89 15.67 0.15
C LEU A 317 -11.33 17.12 -0.12
N ALA A 318 -11.98 17.77 0.84
CA ALA A 318 -12.33 19.19 0.70
C ALA A 318 -11.06 20.05 0.59
N PRO A 319 -11.06 21.11 -0.24
CA PRO A 319 -10.03 22.14 -0.20
C PRO A 319 -9.93 22.76 1.21
N ASP A 320 -8.71 23.13 1.63
CA ASP A 320 -8.47 23.80 2.90
C ASP A 320 -9.04 25.20 2.90
#